data_afbd5585d44149fd9021c31c6cffea25
#
_entry.id   afbd5585d44149fd9021c31c6cffea25
#
_cell.length_a   1.000
_cell.length_b   1.000
_cell.length_c   1.000
_cell.angle_alpha   90.00
_cell.angle_beta   90.00
_cell.angle_gamma   90.00
#
_symmetry.space_group_name_H-M   'P 1'
#
loop_
_entity.id
_entity.type
_entity.pdbx_description
1 polymer ?
#
loop_
_entity_poly.entity_id
_entity_poly.type
_entity_poly.pdbx_seq_one_letter_code
_entity_poly.pdbx_strand_id
1 'polypeptide(L)'
;MATLPSVRSGWVLLVAVVAALVSVSSAGAAGWLPHAADATWTYQWTDSAYNTTPTNEKVTVKSQAGNSFVLAWTTEGAGNPPEAPASVGTVAFQETNFGLVNTDWSSNPPPAAFPILCQSLASCGNSLASSYYNVIWGARAPVLAEPLLSGTAWSATGAAQNDVSSSNDYLGVESVTVPAFPAPVLAAKVRSQITQAGALGDPYGSGVRTTWWVYGVGPVKVVFQHAGGVGAPVTTVMLQTTNQTAQKPPNDVQYFPTKVGLKGTYRWTNSKYFKKPVIESYTVDQAANGTAILKVQSVSGPLKVAGAYQFTSRLDGVTSVASATKAASLAKLPPLGPSALPVAKRRHFFTPFDLMTFGFNPVLPAYASPGLTWSSDPGSRDFAIYGVNGTTRIVGVQKVKVPAGTYDALVLTSTLTQPGFKFGSGTRTMWFAPNKGLVKLVFRHGDRTVSTVELLR
;
A
#
# COMPACT_ATOMS: atom_id res chain seq x y z
N MET A 1 -22.22 23.41 -74.78
CA MET A 1 -21.25 24.28 -74.07
C MET A 1 -21.68 24.32 -72.63
N ALA A 2 -21.01 23.57 -71.77
CA ALA A 2 -21.27 23.51 -70.34
C ALA A 2 -19.90 23.68 -69.61
N THR A 3 -19.77 24.75 -68.93
CA THR A 3 -18.58 25.14 -68.16
C THR A 3 -18.57 24.40 -66.82
N LEU A 4 -17.48 23.68 -66.51
CA LEU A 4 -17.18 23.06 -65.22
C LEU A 4 -16.59 24.10 -64.25
N PRO A 5 -16.94 24.07 -62.97
CA PRO A 5 -16.30 24.90 -61.96
C PRO A 5 -15.04 24.19 -61.35
N SER A 6 -14.04 25.02 -61.08
CA SER A 6 -12.73 24.67 -60.54
C SER A 6 -12.82 24.18 -59.09
N VAL A 7 -12.18 23.05 -58.82
CA VAL A 7 -11.97 22.50 -57.45
C VAL A 7 -10.76 23.21 -56.83
N ARG A 8 -10.94 23.94 -55.75
CA ARG A 8 -9.88 24.46 -54.89
C ARG A 8 -9.39 23.35 -53.95
N SER A 9 -8.12 23.01 -54.10
CA SER A 9 -7.40 22.10 -53.24
C SER A 9 -7.19 22.72 -51.86
N GLY A 10 -7.94 22.23 -50.84
CA GLY A 10 -7.68 22.53 -49.45
C GLY A 10 -6.60 21.57 -48.89
N TRP A 11 -5.46 22.12 -48.50
CA TRP A 11 -4.45 21.38 -47.77
C TRP A 11 -4.94 21.10 -46.34
N VAL A 12 -5.19 19.85 -46.05
CA VAL A 12 -5.44 19.40 -44.67
C VAL A 12 -4.07 19.11 -44.02
N LEU A 13 -3.66 19.97 -43.11
CA LEU A 13 -2.50 19.77 -42.25
C LEU A 13 -2.87 18.70 -41.22
N LEU A 14 -2.37 17.49 -41.42
CA LEU A 14 -2.46 16.39 -40.46
C LEU A 14 -1.39 16.63 -39.37
N VAL A 15 -1.80 17.22 -38.25
CA VAL A 15 -0.95 17.31 -37.04
C VAL A 15 -0.99 15.95 -36.36
N ALA A 16 0.06 15.14 -36.59
CA ALA A 16 0.30 13.93 -35.82
C ALA A 16 0.77 14.32 -34.41
N VAL A 17 -0.13 14.27 -33.46
CA VAL A 17 0.22 14.31 -32.03
C VAL A 17 0.82 12.96 -31.68
N VAL A 18 2.12 12.88 -31.67
CA VAL A 18 2.84 11.76 -31.06
C VAL A 18 2.65 11.88 -29.54
N ALA A 19 1.66 11.18 -29.02
CA ALA A 19 1.55 10.94 -27.59
C ALA A 19 2.72 10.05 -27.18
N ALA A 20 3.80 10.67 -26.68
CA ALA A 20 4.82 9.96 -25.94
C ALA A 20 4.14 9.37 -24.69
N LEU A 21 3.81 8.08 -24.73
CA LEU A 21 3.50 7.28 -23.57
C LEU A 21 4.78 7.21 -22.73
N VAL A 22 4.97 8.20 -21.87
CA VAL A 22 5.86 8.05 -20.73
C VAL A 22 5.20 7.01 -19.86
N SER A 23 5.66 5.76 -19.96
CA SER A 23 5.40 4.73 -18.97
C SER A 23 6.02 5.22 -17.66
N VAL A 24 5.24 5.90 -16.85
CA VAL A 24 5.59 6.16 -15.45
C VAL A 24 5.57 4.79 -14.80
N SER A 25 6.75 4.20 -14.66
CA SER A 25 6.93 3.01 -13.84
C SER A 25 6.32 3.29 -12.48
N SER A 26 5.46 2.40 -12.04
CA SER A 26 4.91 2.40 -10.69
C SER A 26 6.08 2.35 -9.69
N ALA A 27 6.40 3.46 -9.05
CA ALA A 27 7.56 3.60 -8.17
C ALA A 27 7.34 3.02 -6.76
N GLY A 28 6.48 2.01 -6.64
CA GLY A 28 6.16 1.36 -5.39
C GLY A 28 7.05 0.16 -5.08
N ALA A 29 6.47 -1.02 -5.08
CA ALA A 29 7.16 -2.27 -4.78
C ALA A 29 8.35 -2.58 -5.72
N ALA A 30 8.33 -2.06 -6.96
CA ALA A 30 9.45 -2.10 -7.91
C ALA A 30 10.76 -1.57 -7.33
N GLY A 31 10.69 -0.62 -6.41
CA GLY A 31 11.88 -0.10 -5.76
C GLY A 31 12.43 -1.01 -4.65
N TRP A 32 11.61 -1.85 -4.03
CA TRP A 32 12.05 -2.77 -2.97
C TRP A 32 12.57 -4.10 -3.52
N LEU A 33 12.10 -4.54 -4.68
CA LEU A 33 12.63 -5.71 -5.39
C LEU A 33 12.73 -5.38 -6.88
N PRO A 34 13.80 -4.70 -7.29
CA PRO A 34 14.00 -4.36 -8.70
C PRO A 34 14.05 -5.63 -9.54
N HIS A 35 13.45 -5.58 -10.72
CA HIS A 35 13.30 -6.76 -11.57
C HIS A 35 13.58 -6.43 -13.05
N ALA A 36 14.56 -5.55 -13.29
CA ALA A 36 15.12 -5.39 -14.62
C ALA A 36 15.67 -6.75 -15.13
N ALA A 37 15.60 -6.98 -16.44
CA ALA A 37 15.93 -8.28 -17.02
C ALA A 37 17.35 -8.77 -16.72
N ASP A 38 18.27 -7.84 -16.44
CA ASP A 38 19.66 -8.10 -16.09
C ASP A 38 19.93 -8.14 -14.58
N ALA A 39 18.90 -7.95 -13.75
CA ALA A 39 19.06 -7.95 -12.29
C ALA A 39 19.49 -9.32 -11.76
N THR A 40 20.53 -9.30 -10.92
CA THR A 40 21.12 -10.51 -10.34
C THR A 40 21.46 -10.32 -8.87
N TRP A 41 21.34 -11.43 -8.11
CA TRP A 41 21.72 -11.51 -6.73
C TRP A 41 22.40 -12.85 -6.47
N THR A 42 23.41 -12.86 -5.62
CA THR A 42 23.97 -14.09 -5.05
C THR A 42 23.85 -14.00 -3.56
N TYR A 43 23.09 -14.91 -2.99
CA TYR A 43 22.94 -15.06 -1.55
C TYR A 43 23.79 -16.21 -1.05
N GLN A 44 24.25 -16.11 0.19
CA GLN A 44 24.80 -17.22 0.93
C GLN A 44 23.90 -17.48 2.13
N TRP A 45 23.56 -18.74 2.35
CA TRP A 45 22.74 -19.11 3.48
C TRP A 45 23.29 -20.33 4.25
N THR A 46 23.03 -20.34 5.52
CA THR A 46 23.38 -21.41 6.47
C THR A 46 22.18 -21.72 7.34
N ASP A 47 22.12 -22.93 7.84
CA ASP A 47 21.21 -23.33 8.91
C ASP A 47 22.02 -24.02 10.01
N SER A 48 21.78 -23.63 11.27
CA SER A 48 22.58 -24.10 12.41
C SER A 48 22.49 -25.61 12.68
N ALA A 49 21.43 -26.26 12.19
CA ALA A 49 21.24 -27.71 12.39
C ALA A 49 21.38 -28.51 11.09
N TYR A 50 20.91 -27.97 9.97
CA TYR A 50 20.72 -28.76 8.74
C TYR A 50 21.63 -28.34 7.58
N ASN A 51 22.20 -27.15 7.62
CA ASN A 51 23.10 -26.66 6.58
C ASN A 51 24.20 -25.76 7.20
N THR A 52 25.10 -26.38 7.95
CA THR A 52 26.20 -25.64 8.62
C THR A 52 27.27 -25.18 7.64
N THR A 53 27.39 -25.80 6.48
CA THR A 53 28.27 -25.34 5.39
C THR A 53 27.52 -24.37 4.53
N PRO A 54 28.06 -23.16 4.28
CA PRO A 54 27.36 -22.13 3.49
C PRO A 54 27.02 -22.61 2.08
N THR A 55 25.79 -22.41 1.68
CA THR A 55 25.29 -22.68 0.32
C THR A 55 25.06 -21.36 -0.38
N ASN A 56 25.58 -21.22 -1.60
CA ASN A 56 25.32 -20.07 -2.43
C ASN A 56 24.05 -20.29 -3.26
N GLU A 57 23.26 -19.24 -3.40
CA GLU A 57 22.08 -19.20 -4.23
C GLU A 57 22.16 -18.01 -5.16
N LYS A 58 22.15 -18.28 -6.45
CA LYS A 58 22.10 -17.26 -7.49
C LYS A 58 20.65 -17.05 -7.91
N VAL A 59 20.22 -15.78 -7.93
CA VAL A 59 18.88 -15.36 -8.32
C VAL A 59 18.98 -14.42 -9.52
N THR A 60 18.12 -14.61 -10.50
CA THR A 60 18.05 -13.80 -11.73
C THR A 60 16.60 -13.53 -12.10
N VAL A 61 16.33 -12.50 -12.90
CA VAL A 61 15.00 -12.30 -13.47
C VAL A 61 14.82 -13.21 -14.68
N LYS A 62 13.83 -14.12 -14.61
CA LYS A 62 13.49 -15.05 -15.68
C LYS A 62 12.57 -14.42 -16.72
N SER A 63 11.60 -13.66 -16.26
CA SER A 63 10.63 -12.97 -17.12
C SER A 63 9.96 -11.81 -16.39
N GLN A 64 9.46 -10.85 -17.16
CA GLN A 64 8.70 -9.71 -16.66
C GLN A 64 7.57 -9.39 -17.64
N ALA A 65 6.37 -9.10 -17.11
CA ALA A 65 5.20 -8.71 -17.89
C ALA A 65 4.32 -7.75 -17.06
N GLY A 66 4.35 -6.46 -17.38
CA GLY A 66 3.63 -5.44 -16.62
C GLY A 66 4.06 -5.41 -15.16
N ASN A 67 3.12 -5.63 -14.25
CA ASN A 67 3.35 -5.66 -12.80
C ASN A 67 3.73 -7.07 -12.27
N SER A 68 3.91 -8.04 -13.15
CA SER A 68 4.25 -9.41 -12.79
C SER A 68 5.64 -9.77 -13.28
N PHE A 69 6.40 -10.48 -12.46
CA PHE A 69 7.73 -10.96 -12.82
C PHE A 69 8.03 -12.30 -12.15
N VAL A 70 8.98 -13.02 -12.73
CA VAL A 70 9.42 -14.31 -12.23
C VAL A 70 10.93 -14.24 -11.99
N LEU A 71 11.35 -14.61 -10.79
CA LEU A 71 12.74 -14.83 -10.44
C LEU A 71 13.06 -16.31 -10.61
N ALA A 72 14.21 -16.62 -11.18
CA ALA A 72 14.78 -17.96 -11.19
C ALA A 72 15.94 -18.03 -10.19
N TRP A 73 16.05 -19.11 -9.46
CA TRP A 73 17.14 -19.34 -8.53
C TRP A 73 17.81 -20.68 -8.76
N THR A 74 19.10 -20.76 -8.45
CA THR A 74 19.94 -21.95 -8.54
C THR A 74 20.86 -21.98 -7.34
N THR A 75 20.91 -23.10 -6.62
CA THR A 75 21.89 -23.32 -5.54
C THR A 75 23.21 -23.82 -6.13
N GLU A 76 24.31 -23.26 -5.65
CA GLU A 76 25.67 -23.66 -6.00
C GLU A 76 26.37 -24.18 -4.75
N GLY A 77 26.97 -25.36 -4.84
CA GLY A 77 27.62 -25.98 -3.72
C GLY A 77 26.61 -26.56 -2.74
N ALA A 78 26.64 -27.81 -2.62
CA ALA A 78 25.73 -28.48 -1.74
C ALA A 78 26.16 -28.20 -0.31
N GLY A 79 25.25 -27.67 0.43
CA GLY A 79 25.11 -28.06 1.80
C GLY A 79 25.11 -29.59 1.88
N ASN A 80 25.12 -30.18 2.96
CA ASN A 80 25.21 -31.59 3.22
C ASN A 80 24.15 -32.46 2.47
N PRO A 81 24.50 -33.44 1.65
CA PRO A 81 25.88 -33.83 1.29
C PRO A 81 26.45 -33.00 0.11
N PRO A 82 27.77 -32.82 0.03
CA PRO A 82 28.42 -32.01 -1.03
C PRO A 82 28.11 -32.45 -2.46
N GLU A 83 27.71 -33.69 -2.65
CA GLU A 83 27.39 -34.26 -3.95
C GLU A 83 25.91 -34.11 -4.35
N ALA A 84 25.08 -33.47 -3.50
CA ALA A 84 23.69 -33.26 -3.86
C ALA A 84 23.60 -32.39 -5.12
N PRO A 85 22.75 -32.73 -6.09
CA PRO A 85 22.60 -31.93 -7.30
C PRO A 85 22.09 -30.53 -6.94
N ALA A 86 22.53 -29.51 -7.70
CA ALA A 86 22.05 -28.15 -7.53
C ALA A 86 20.52 -28.10 -7.61
N SER A 87 19.90 -27.46 -6.63
CA SER A 87 18.48 -27.17 -6.69
C SER A 87 18.23 -25.97 -7.59
N VAL A 88 17.18 -26.05 -8.38
CA VAL A 88 16.74 -24.95 -9.23
C VAL A 88 15.25 -24.69 -9.01
N GLY A 89 14.83 -23.46 -9.14
CA GLY A 89 13.43 -23.13 -9.00
C GLY A 89 13.07 -21.74 -9.49
N THR A 90 11.81 -21.42 -9.35
CA THR A 90 11.28 -20.10 -9.69
C THR A 90 10.36 -19.59 -8.60
N VAL A 91 10.30 -18.27 -8.47
CA VAL A 91 9.36 -17.57 -7.61
C VAL A 91 8.70 -16.47 -8.44
N ALA A 92 7.38 -16.49 -8.53
CA ALA A 92 6.61 -15.50 -9.27
C ALA A 92 6.04 -14.45 -8.31
N PHE A 93 6.13 -13.21 -8.71
CA PHE A 93 5.64 -12.06 -7.97
C PHE A 93 4.71 -11.20 -8.81
N GLN A 94 3.83 -10.50 -8.11
CA GLN A 94 3.01 -9.43 -8.64
C GLN A 94 3.11 -8.22 -7.73
N GLU A 95 3.38 -7.07 -8.34
CA GLU A 95 3.24 -5.79 -7.67
C GLU A 95 1.77 -5.39 -7.65
N THR A 96 1.27 -5.09 -6.48
CA THR A 96 -0.10 -4.65 -6.25
C THR A 96 -0.12 -3.32 -5.52
N ASN A 97 -1.29 -2.71 -5.41
CA ASN A 97 -1.48 -1.51 -4.62
C ASN A 97 -1.25 -1.72 -3.11
N PHE A 98 -1.07 -2.95 -2.67
CA PHE A 98 -0.89 -3.33 -1.28
C PHE A 98 0.52 -3.83 -0.98
N GLY A 99 1.36 -3.90 -2.00
CA GLY A 99 2.73 -4.36 -1.91
C GLY A 99 3.07 -5.50 -2.84
N LEU A 100 4.16 -6.17 -2.53
CA LEU A 100 4.72 -7.27 -3.29
C LEU A 100 4.06 -8.59 -2.88
N VAL A 101 3.36 -9.21 -3.81
CA VAL A 101 2.63 -10.47 -3.61
C VAL A 101 3.36 -11.60 -4.34
N ASN A 102 3.68 -12.67 -3.63
CA ASN A 102 4.10 -13.89 -4.28
C ASN A 102 2.87 -14.64 -4.81
N THR A 103 2.89 -15.01 -6.08
CA THR A 103 1.76 -15.65 -6.77
C THR A 103 1.99 -17.12 -7.05
N ASP A 104 3.25 -17.54 -7.26
CA ASP A 104 3.58 -18.90 -7.56
C ASP A 104 5.05 -19.21 -7.25
N TRP A 105 5.41 -20.49 -7.15
CA TRP A 105 6.76 -20.97 -6.97
C TRP A 105 6.94 -22.41 -7.47
N SER A 106 8.16 -22.75 -7.81
CA SER A 106 8.52 -24.13 -8.17
C SER A 106 9.96 -24.43 -7.75
N SER A 107 10.27 -25.68 -7.50
CA SER A 107 11.64 -26.13 -7.35
C SER A 107 11.82 -27.57 -7.85
N ASN A 108 13.03 -27.91 -8.28
CA ASN A 108 13.41 -29.24 -8.70
C ASN A 108 14.96 -29.36 -8.77
N PRO A 109 15.59 -30.38 -8.23
CA PRO A 109 15.10 -31.27 -7.18
C PRO A 109 15.07 -30.58 -5.82
N PRO A 110 14.32 -31.06 -4.84
CA PRO A 110 14.34 -30.50 -3.51
C PRO A 110 15.71 -30.82 -2.83
N PRO A 111 16.24 -29.89 -2.00
CA PRO A 111 17.46 -30.13 -1.24
C PRO A 111 17.26 -31.27 -0.24
N ALA A 112 18.16 -32.27 -0.24
CA ALA A 112 18.04 -33.48 0.57
C ALA A 112 18.26 -33.27 2.09
N ALA A 113 18.85 -32.15 2.49
CA ALA A 113 19.31 -31.93 3.85
C ALA A 113 18.29 -31.27 4.79
N PHE A 114 17.20 -30.71 4.27
CA PHE A 114 16.21 -30.03 5.08
C PHE A 114 15.18 -30.97 5.71
N PRO A 115 14.63 -30.61 6.87
CA PRO A 115 13.54 -31.33 7.46
C PRO A 115 12.35 -31.39 6.50
N ILE A 116 11.74 -32.55 6.43
CA ILE A 116 10.51 -32.75 5.67
C ILE A 116 9.39 -32.07 6.46
N LEU A 117 8.73 -31.07 5.88
CA LEU A 117 7.64 -30.34 6.51
C LEU A 117 6.33 -31.12 6.61
N CYS A 118 6.34 -32.39 6.19
CA CYS A 118 5.21 -33.31 6.30
C CYS A 118 5.69 -34.76 6.30
N GLN A 119 4.81 -35.69 6.73
CA GLN A 119 5.17 -37.09 6.97
C GLN A 119 5.59 -37.91 5.73
N SER A 120 5.28 -37.44 4.52
CA SER A 120 5.76 -38.08 3.31
C SER A 120 5.83 -37.11 2.13
N LEU A 121 6.84 -37.27 1.28
CA LEU A 121 6.97 -36.52 0.03
C LEU A 121 5.74 -36.71 -0.89
N ALA A 122 5.08 -37.84 -0.84
CA ALA A 122 3.89 -38.12 -1.65
C ALA A 122 2.67 -37.30 -1.21
N SER A 123 2.55 -36.99 0.07
CA SER A 123 1.43 -36.19 0.62
C SER A 123 1.65 -34.68 0.58
N CYS A 124 2.88 -34.24 0.40
CA CYS A 124 3.26 -32.83 0.56
C CYS A 124 3.92 -32.19 -0.65
N GLY A 125 4.12 -32.94 -1.71
CA GLY A 125 4.83 -32.42 -2.87
C GLY A 125 6.23 -31.91 -2.52
N ASN A 126 6.56 -30.69 -2.90
CA ASN A 126 7.88 -30.09 -2.72
C ASN A 126 8.07 -29.43 -1.34
N SER A 127 7.83 -30.15 -0.24
CA SER A 127 7.92 -29.60 1.12
C SER A 127 9.28 -28.97 1.47
N LEU A 128 10.38 -29.56 0.96
CA LEU A 128 11.72 -28.99 1.15
C LEU A 128 11.91 -27.66 0.42
N ALA A 129 11.30 -27.53 -0.75
CA ALA A 129 11.28 -26.27 -1.47
C ALA A 129 10.50 -25.18 -0.73
N SER A 130 9.48 -25.56 0.03
CA SER A 130 8.72 -24.62 0.86
C SER A 130 9.55 -24.05 1.97
N SER A 131 10.41 -24.81 2.62
CA SER A 131 11.34 -24.31 3.63
C SER A 131 12.27 -23.27 3.06
N TYR A 132 12.87 -23.60 1.95
CA TYR A 132 13.80 -22.73 1.26
C TYR A 132 13.12 -21.43 0.81
N TYR A 133 11.96 -21.57 0.21
CA TYR A 133 11.09 -20.47 -0.17
C TYR A 133 10.74 -19.56 1.02
N ASN A 134 10.34 -20.16 2.15
CA ASN A 134 9.94 -19.42 3.33
C ASN A 134 11.10 -18.70 3.99
N VAL A 135 12.33 -19.19 3.85
CA VAL A 135 13.52 -18.53 4.39
C VAL A 135 13.78 -17.20 3.68
N ILE A 136 13.75 -17.19 2.34
CA ILE A 136 14.12 -16.00 1.57
C ILE A 136 12.89 -15.15 1.24
N TRP A 137 11.85 -15.74 0.67
CA TRP A 137 10.75 -14.99 0.05
C TRP A 137 9.49 -14.91 0.90
N GLY A 138 9.30 -15.82 1.83
CA GLY A 138 8.23 -15.81 2.82
C GLY A 138 6.84 -16.23 2.33
N ALA A 139 5.84 -15.86 3.11
CA ALA A 139 4.44 -16.15 2.82
C ALA A 139 3.94 -15.31 1.64
N ARG A 140 2.90 -15.79 0.97
CA ARG A 140 2.53 -15.33 -0.37
C ARG A 140 1.99 -13.92 -0.48
N ALA A 141 1.18 -13.43 0.43
CA ALA A 141 0.44 -12.23 0.11
C ALA A 141 0.14 -11.35 1.33
N PRO A 142 0.69 -10.19 1.39
CA PRO A 142 1.87 -9.68 0.69
C PRO A 142 3.17 -10.09 1.40
N VAL A 143 4.22 -10.33 0.63
CA VAL A 143 5.57 -10.58 1.16
C VAL A 143 6.14 -9.33 1.80
N LEU A 144 5.86 -8.18 1.19
CA LEU A 144 6.21 -6.86 1.66
C LEU A 144 5.02 -5.94 1.41
N ALA A 145 4.51 -5.31 2.46
CA ALA A 145 3.44 -4.33 2.34
C ALA A 145 3.98 -2.98 1.84
N GLU A 146 3.17 -2.27 1.10
CA GLU A 146 3.44 -0.93 0.61
C GLU A 146 2.27 0.03 0.95
N PRO A 147 2.57 1.23 1.41
CA PRO A 147 3.87 1.77 1.80
C PRO A 147 4.34 1.23 3.16
N LEU A 148 5.66 1.08 3.33
CA LEU A 148 6.25 0.76 4.64
C LEU A 148 6.28 2.02 5.50
N LEU A 149 5.26 2.21 6.29
CA LEU A 149 5.15 3.31 7.25
C LEU A 149 5.44 2.82 8.66
N SER A 150 6.02 3.67 9.50
CA SER A 150 6.24 3.35 10.91
C SER A 150 4.95 2.88 11.59
N GLY A 151 4.98 1.69 12.19
CA GLY A 151 3.82 1.02 12.78
C GLY A 151 2.97 0.22 11.79
N THR A 152 3.36 0.09 10.52
CA THR A 152 2.67 -0.79 9.58
C THR A 152 2.81 -2.24 10.03
N ALA A 153 1.67 -2.90 10.15
CA ALA A 153 1.56 -4.35 10.39
C ALA A 153 0.57 -4.94 9.38
N TRP A 154 0.85 -6.17 8.94
CA TRP A 154 -0.03 -6.85 8.00
C TRP A 154 0.01 -8.36 8.21
N SER A 155 -1.03 -9.05 7.76
CA SER A 155 -1.09 -10.50 7.70
C SER A 155 -0.91 -10.97 6.28
N ALA A 156 -0.23 -12.07 6.09
CA ALA A 156 -0.07 -12.73 4.80
C ALA A 156 -0.41 -14.21 4.92
N THR A 157 -1.02 -14.76 3.85
CA THR A 157 -1.40 -16.17 3.78
C THR A 157 -0.77 -16.81 2.55
N GLY A 158 -0.28 -18.03 2.72
CA GLY A 158 0.26 -18.85 1.64
C GLY A 158 -0.81 -19.51 0.79
N ALA A 159 -0.40 -20.21 -0.27
CA ALA A 159 -1.29 -21.09 -0.99
C ALA A 159 -1.69 -22.28 -0.15
N ALA A 160 -2.86 -22.83 -0.48
CA ALA A 160 -3.48 -23.96 0.19
C ALA A 160 -2.59 -25.21 0.36
N GLN A 161 -1.59 -25.39 -0.50
CA GLN A 161 -0.70 -26.55 -0.43
C GLN A 161 0.28 -26.58 0.75
N ASN A 162 0.58 -25.42 1.35
CA ASN A 162 1.58 -25.31 2.42
C ASN A 162 1.08 -24.58 3.66
N ASP A 163 -0.14 -24.12 3.68
CA ASP A 163 -0.81 -23.43 4.79
C ASP A 163 0.08 -22.50 5.59
N VAL A 164 0.91 -21.72 4.87
CA VAL A 164 1.81 -20.76 5.50
C VAL A 164 1.07 -19.45 5.69
N SER A 165 1.08 -18.97 6.91
CA SER A 165 0.56 -17.65 7.26
C SER A 165 1.60 -16.85 8.03
N SER A 166 1.54 -15.55 7.97
CA SER A 166 2.40 -14.68 8.79
C SER A 166 1.68 -13.45 9.28
N SER A 167 2.08 -13.00 10.46
CA SER A 167 1.82 -11.67 10.98
C SER A 167 3.13 -10.89 10.91
N ASN A 168 3.11 -9.75 10.26
CA ASN A 168 4.32 -9.00 9.92
C ASN A 168 4.27 -7.60 10.52
N ASP A 169 5.43 -7.12 11.01
CA ASP A 169 5.62 -5.79 11.57
C ASP A 169 6.79 -5.11 10.90
N TYR A 170 6.59 -3.87 10.43
CA TYR A 170 7.70 -3.00 10.04
C TYR A 170 8.29 -2.32 11.28
N LEU A 171 9.58 -2.59 11.54
CA LEU A 171 10.28 -2.12 12.73
C LEU A 171 11.08 -0.83 12.52
N GLY A 172 11.04 -0.26 11.31
CA GLY A 172 11.79 0.94 10.96
C GLY A 172 13.02 0.65 10.10
N VAL A 173 13.83 1.69 9.91
CA VAL A 173 15.08 1.61 9.13
C VAL A 173 16.26 1.48 10.09
N GLU A 174 17.17 0.55 9.79
CA GLU A 174 18.45 0.44 10.48
C GLU A 174 19.60 0.25 9.49
N SER A 175 20.82 0.50 9.97
CA SER A 175 22.01 0.27 9.17
C SER A 175 22.41 -1.21 9.25
N VAL A 176 22.64 -1.85 8.12
CA VAL A 176 23.03 -3.25 8.04
C VAL A 176 24.32 -3.41 7.22
N THR A 177 25.20 -4.26 7.68
CA THR A 177 26.43 -4.65 6.96
C THR A 177 26.21 -6.00 6.29
N VAL A 178 26.42 -6.07 4.99
CA VAL A 178 26.39 -7.33 4.21
C VAL A 178 27.53 -7.32 3.20
N PRO A 179 28.08 -8.49 2.80
CA PRO A 179 29.23 -8.58 1.91
C PRO A 179 29.07 -7.86 0.55
N ALA A 180 27.84 -7.78 0.04
CA ALA A 180 27.55 -7.13 -1.23
C ALA A 180 27.92 -5.64 -1.29
N PHE A 181 28.10 -4.97 -0.16
CA PHE A 181 28.38 -3.53 -0.11
C PHE A 181 29.64 -3.24 0.73
N PRO A 182 30.50 -2.33 0.27
CA PRO A 182 31.72 -1.97 0.98
C PRO A 182 31.48 -1.17 2.27
N ALA A 183 30.29 -0.62 2.46
CA ALA A 183 29.86 0.15 3.62
C ALA A 183 28.46 -0.29 4.06
N PRO A 184 28.09 -0.06 5.34
CA PRO A 184 26.74 -0.34 5.81
C PRO A 184 25.68 0.42 4.99
N VAL A 185 24.58 -0.27 4.70
CA VAL A 185 23.44 0.28 3.94
C VAL A 185 22.20 0.42 4.82
N LEU A 186 21.34 1.38 4.50
CA LEU A 186 20.07 1.56 5.20
C LEU A 186 19.07 0.52 4.71
N ALA A 187 18.51 -0.25 5.61
CA ALA A 187 17.55 -1.29 5.32
C ALA A 187 16.28 -1.16 6.16
N ALA A 188 15.14 -1.37 5.53
CA ALA A 188 13.85 -1.53 6.21
C ALA A 188 13.81 -2.91 6.87
N LYS A 189 13.59 -2.95 8.18
CA LYS A 189 13.53 -4.16 8.98
C LYS A 189 12.09 -4.62 9.16
N VAL A 190 11.80 -5.81 8.68
CA VAL A 190 10.48 -6.45 8.81
C VAL A 190 10.62 -7.71 9.66
N ARG A 191 9.81 -7.82 10.71
CA ARG A 191 9.67 -9.02 11.51
C ARG A 191 8.40 -9.75 11.12
N SER A 192 8.48 -11.05 10.89
CA SER A 192 7.37 -11.92 10.53
C SER A 192 7.26 -13.07 11.52
N GLN A 193 6.12 -13.20 12.18
CA GLN A 193 5.75 -14.40 12.90
C GLN A 193 5.09 -15.33 11.89
N ILE A 194 5.76 -16.42 11.55
CA ILE A 194 5.33 -17.37 10.51
C ILE A 194 4.76 -18.61 11.20
N THR A 195 3.63 -19.08 10.68
CA THR A 195 3.00 -20.33 11.05
C THR A 195 2.77 -21.15 9.81
N GLN A 196 3.25 -22.38 9.81
CA GLN A 196 2.95 -23.38 8.79
C GLN A 196 2.03 -24.43 9.40
N ALA A 197 0.77 -24.45 8.97
CA ALA A 197 -0.18 -25.48 9.35
C ALA A 197 0.06 -26.74 8.51
N GLY A 198 -0.25 -27.91 9.04
CA GLY A 198 -0.12 -29.17 8.30
C GLY A 198 1.28 -29.78 8.28
N ALA A 199 2.28 -29.11 8.86
CA ALA A 199 3.61 -29.68 9.12
C ALA A 199 3.52 -30.68 10.29
N LEU A 200 2.96 -31.84 10.06
CA LEU A 200 2.63 -32.86 11.05
C LEU A 200 3.83 -33.19 11.98
N GLY A 201 3.99 -32.44 13.04
CA GLY A 201 5.00 -32.63 14.05
C GLY A 201 6.37 -32.00 13.77
N ASP A 202 6.60 -31.39 12.61
CA ASP A 202 7.82 -30.62 12.35
C ASP A 202 7.54 -29.11 12.29
N PRO A 203 7.89 -28.38 13.35
CA PRO A 203 7.67 -26.94 13.41
C PRO A 203 8.69 -26.10 12.61
N TYR A 204 9.60 -26.73 11.85
CA TYR A 204 10.69 -26.03 11.15
C TYR A 204 10.18 -24.91 10.20
N GLY A 205 9.04 -25.07 9.57
CA GLY A 205 8.41 -24.06 8.72
C GLY A 205 7.81 -22.87 9.48
N SER A 206 7.69 -23.00 10.80
CA SER A 206 7.14 -21.97 11.68
C SER A 206 8.26 -21.25 12.44
N GLY A 207 8.00 -20.05 12.94
CA GLY A 207 8.96 -19.31 13.77
C GLY A 207 8.98 -17.82 13.51
N VAL A 208 10.05 -17.15 13.91
CA VAL A 208 10.24 -15.70 13.76
C VAL A 208 11.30 -15.43 12.71
N ARG A 209 10.90 -14.80 11.64
CA ARG A 209 11.79 -14.35 10.57
C ARG A 209 11.96 -12.84 10.65
N THR A 210 13.21 -12.37 10.55
CA THR A 210 13.53 -10.96 10.37
C THR A 210 14.19 -10.78 9.00
N THR A 211 13.65 -9.89 8.18
CA THR A 211 14.17 -9.59 6.85
C THR A 211 14.54 -8.11 6.77
N TRP A 212 15.71 -7.83 6.21
CA TRP A 212 16.20 -6.49 5.93
C TRP A 212 16.14 -6.23 4.44
N TRP A 213 15.31 -5.26 4.07
CA TRP A 213 15.07 -4.84 2.70
C TRP A 213 15.80 -3.55 2.39
N VAL A 214 16.63 -3.54 1.35
CA VAL A 214 17.31 -2.34 0.85
C VAL A 214 16.59 -1.85 -0.40
N TYR A 215 16.16 -0.61 -0.38
CA TYR A 215 15.50 0.00 -1.53
C TYR A 215 16.46 0.06 -2.72
N GLY A 216 16.01 -0.35 -3.90
CA GLY A 216 16.82 -0.50 -5.09
C GLY A 216 17.58 -1.83 -5.19
N VAL A 217 17.47 -2.72 -4.18
CA VAL A 217 18.24 -3.98 -4.15
C VAL A 217 17.38 -5.21 -3.87
N GLY A 218 16.48 -5.15 -2.91
CA GLY A 218 15.75 -6.33 -2.43
C GLY A 218 16.13 -6.72 -1.00
N PRO A 219 15.77 -7.95 -0.57
CA PRO A 219 16.18 -8.47 0.72
C PRO A 219 17.70 -8.70 0.71
N VAL A 220 18.40 -8.15 1.71
CA VAL A 220 19.87 -8.25 1.82
C VAL A 220 20.33 -9.16 2.95
N LYS A 221 19.47 -9.35 3.95
CA LYS A 221 19.70 -10.24 5.08
C LYS A 221 18.38 -10.82 5.55
N VAL A 222 18.40 -12.10 5.89
CA VAL A 222 17.29 -12.80 6.53
C VAL A 222 17.82 -13.60 7.68
N VAL A 223 17.15 -13.54 8.83
CA VAL A 223 17.38 -14.43 9.97
C VAL A 223 16.04 -15.06 10.31
N PHE A 224 15.98 -16.39 10.23
CA PHE A 224 14.80 -17.14 10.58
C PHE A 224 15.12 -18.06 11.77
N GLN A 225 14.58 -17.72 12.91
CA GLN A 225 14.59 -18.57 14.09
C GLN A 225 13.39 -19.48 14.04
N HIS A 226 13.62 -20.74 13.72
CA HIS A 226 12.59 -21.74 13.56
C HIS A 226 11.93 -22.09 14.90
N ALA A 227 10.68 -22.47 14.88
CA ALA A 227 9.97 -22.95 16.05
C ALA A 227 10.26 -24.44 16.27
N GLY A 228 10.57 -24.83 17.49
CA GLY A 228 10.71 -26.22 17.91
C GLY A 228 12.03 -26.87 17.53
N GLY A 229 12.17 -28.12 17.99
CA GLY A 229 13.39 -28.91 17.87
C GLY A 229 14.39 -28.64 18.99
N VAL A 230 15.32 -29.58 19.18
CA VAL A 230 16.42 -29.44 20.09
C VAL A 230 17.35 -28.35 19.55
N GLY A 231 17.42 -27.22 20.27
CA GLY A 231 18.30 -26.12 19.91
C GLY A 231 17.68 -25.08 18.98
N ALA A 232 16.39 -25.11 18.67
CA ALA A 232 15.68 -24.14 17.83
C ALA A 232 16.54 -23.65 16.64
N PRO A 233 16.58 -24.36 15.50
CA PRO A 233 17.48 -24.03 14.39
C PRO A 233 17.35 -22.57 13.95
N VAL A 234 18.44 -22.01 13.46
CA VAL A 234 18.49 -20.65 12.92
C VAL A 234 19.02 -20.70 11.49
N THR A 235 18.21 -20.28 10.54
CA THR A 235 18.69 -20.06 9.19
C THR A 235 19.08 -18.59 9.01
N THR A 236 20.27 -18.38 8.47
CA THR A 236 20.76 -17.03 8.13
C THR A 236 21.06 -16.94 6.65
N VAL A 237 20.55 -15.90 6.01
CA VAL A 237 20.80 -15.57 4.60
C VAL A 237 21.42 -14.20 4.51
N MET A 238 22.48 -14.06 3.72
CA MET A 238 23.14 -12.78 3.46
C MET A 238 23.46 -12.60 1.98
N LEU A 239 23.18 -11.42 1.46
CA LEU A 239 23.54 -11.02 0.10
C LEU A 239 25.06 -10.89 0.00
N GLN A 240 25.67 -11.67 -0.90
CA GLN A 240 27.10 -11.66 -1.17
C GLN A 240 27.47 -10.72 -2.29
N THR A 241 26.72 -10.77 -3.40
CA THR A 241 26.94 -9.92 -4.56
C THR A 241 25.61 -9.57 -5.23
N THR A 242 25.58 -8.43 -5.88
CA THR A 242 24.46 -7.99 -6.74
C THR A 242 24.97 -6.94 -7.73
N ASN A 243 24.32 -6.81 -8.88
CA ASN A 243 24.50 -5.68 -9.78
C ASN A 243 23.51 -4.53 -9.50
N GLN A 244 22.68 -4.68 -8.46
CA GLN A 244 21.72 -3.65 -8.07
C GLN A 244 22.38 -2.60 -7.17
N THR A 245 21.90 -1.36 -7.24
CA THR A 245 22.43 -0.23 -6.49
C THR A 245 21.48 0.14 -5.35
N ALA A 246 22.02 0.17 -4.12
CA ALA A 246 21.26 0.66 -2.98
C ALA A 246 20.85 2.12 -3.19
N GLN A 247 19.57 2.38 -3.06
CA GLN A 247 18.97 3.70 -3.18
C GLN A 247 18.43 4.13 -1.82
N LYS A 248 18.30 5.43 -1.64
CA LYS A 248 17.59 5.94 -0.47
C LYS A 248 16.12 5.55 -0.61
N PRO A 249 15.52 4.92 0.42
CA PRO A 249 14.08 4.69 0.41
C PRO A 249 13.36 5.98 0.06
N PRO A 250 12.27 5.94 -0.71
CA PRO A 250 11.46 7.13 -0.91
C PRO A 250 11.18 7.70 0.47
N ASN A 251 11.41 9.01 0.64
CA ASN A 251 11.06 9.68 1.89
C ASN A 251 9.63 9.27 2.18
N ASP A 252 9.33 8.98 3.45
CA ASP A 252 7.98 8.72 3.96
C ASP A 252 7.07 9.89 3.57
N VAL A 253 6.60 9.89 2.34
CA VAL A 253 5.68 10.89 1.82
C VAL A 253 4.30 10.51 2.31
N GLN A 254 4.00 10.90 3.54
CA GLN A 254 2.69 10.67 4.11
C GLN A 254 1.71 11.70 3.56
N TYR A 255 0.89 11.28 2.62
CA TYR A 255 -0.24 12.10 2.15
C TYR A 255 -1.35 12.22 3.20
N PHE A 256 -1.31 11.42 4.25
CA PHE A 256 -2.20 11.51 5.40
C PHE A 256 -1.39 11.35 6.70
N PRO A 257 -0.67 12.41 7.14
CA PRO A 257 0.20 12.32 8.31
C PRO A 257 -0.61 12.14 9.59
N THR A 258 -0.15 11.23 10.45
CA THR A 258 -0.80 10.87 11.72
C THR A 258 0.06 11.16 12.94
N LYS A 259 1.10 11.99 12.79
CA LYS A 259 1.98 12.36 13.90
C LYS A 259 1.20 13.09 15.00
N VAL A 260 1.29 12.63 16.23
CA VAL A 260 0.67 13.27 17.39
C VAL A 260 1.12 14.73 17.51
N GLY A 261 0.18 15.62 17.80
CA GLY A 261 0.40 17.05 17.87
C GLY A 261 0.36 17.79 16.51
N LEU A 262 0.27 17.05 15.38
CA LEU A 262 0.02 17.68 14.10
C LEU A 262 -1.33 18.40 14.16
N LYS A 263 -1.36 19.65 13.72
CA LYS A 263 -2.55 20.47 13.73
C LYS A 263 -2.67 21.28 12.44
N GLY A 264 -3.88 21.65 12.09
CA GLY A 264 -4.15 22.52 10.96
C GLY A 264 -5.50 23.23 11.13
N THR A 265 -5.74 24.17 10.27
CA THR A 265 -6.99 24.95 10.25
C THR A 265 -7.51 24.98 8.83
N TYR A 266 -8.78 24.63 8.66
CA TYR A 266 -9.47 24.69 7.39
C TYR A 266 -10.43 25.86 7.32
N ARG A 267 -10.59 26.40 6.12
CA ARG A 267 -11.70 27.25 5.72
C ARG A 267 -12.63 26.44 4.84
N TRP A 268 -13.88 26.30 5.26
CA TRP A 268 -14.90 25.62 4.51
C TRP A 268 -16.01 26.60 4.10
N THR A 269 -16.37 26.61 2.83
CA THR A 269 -17.46 27.40 2.25
C THR A 269 -18.41 26.49 1.46
N ASN A 270 -19.68 26.92 1.37
CA ASN A 270 -20.63 26.33 0.41
C ASN A 270 -21.37 27.47 -0.30
N SER A 271 -21.53 27.34 -1.60
CA SER A 271 -22.05 28.42 -2.47
C SER A 271 -23.49 28.86 -2.15
N LYS A 272 -24.28 28.03 -1.44
CA LYS A 272 -25.69 28.30 -1.12
C LYS A 272 -25.98 28.32 0.38
N TYR A 273 -25.50 27.32 1.11
CA TYR A 273 -25.99 27.03 2.45
C TYR A 273 -25.37 27.88 3.54
N PHE A 274 -24.16 28.38 3.33
CA PHE A 274 -23.56 29.38 4.23
C PHE A 274 -22.63 30.34 3.49
N LYS A 275 -22.95 31.62 3.60
CA LYS A 275 -22.18 32.69 2.95
C LYS A 275 -20.88 33.00 3.69
N LYS A 276 -20.90 32.90 5.04
CA LYS A 276 -19.69 33.10 5.86
C LYS A 276 -18.94 31.76 5.98
N PRO A 277 -17.61 31.74 5.83
CA PRO A 277 -16.83 30.53 5.99
C PRO A 277 -16.98 29.92 7.38
N VAL A 278 -16.96 28.61 7.45
CA VAL A 278 -16.66 27.86 8.67
C VAL A 278 -15.15 27.75 8.77
N ILE A 279 -14.59 28.17 9.90
CA ILE A 279 -13.18 27.97 10.23
C ILE A 279 -13.13 26.86 11.26
N GLU A 280 -12.38 25.82 10.97
CA GLU A 280 -12.28 24.63 11.79
C GLU A 280 -10.82 24.25 12.01
N SER A 281 -10.44 23.98 13.25
CA SER A 281 -9.14 23.43 13.60
C SER A 281 -9.23 21.93 13.82
N TYR A 282 -8.15 21.23 13.49
CA TYR A 282 -7.97 19.84 13.87
C TYR A 282 -6.62 19.63 14.55
N THR A 283 -6.54 18.58 15.35
CA THR A 283 -5.31 18.11 15.99
C THR A 283 -5.30 16.59 15.99
N VAL A 284 -4.17 15.99 15.63
CA VAL A 284 -3.93 14.57 15.89
C VAL A 284 -3.66 14.40 17.37
N ASP A 285 -4.63 13.82 18.07
CA ASP A 285 -4.61 13.70 19.53
C ASP A 285 -3.87 12.44 19.99
N GLN A 286 -4.09 11.34 19.27
CA GLN A 286 -3.47 10.04 19.55
C GLN A 286 -3.06 9.38 18.25
N ALA A 287 -1.93 8.67 18.31
CA ALA A 287 -1.49 7.79 17.23
C ALA A 287 -0.73 6.61 17.83
N ALA A 288 -1.18 5.39 17.57
CA ALA A 288 -0.55 4.15 17.99
C ALA A 288 -0.95 3.01 17.05
N ASN A 289 -0.03 2.11 16.77
CA ASN A 289 -0.28 0.87 16.00
C ASN A 289 -1.03 1.09 14.68
N GLY A 290 -0.63 2.11 13.91
CA GLY A 290 -1.27 2.46 12.64
C GLY A 290 -2.64 3.15 12.78
N THR A 291 -3.13 3.38 13.99
CA THR A 291 -4.41 4.08 14.25
C THR A 291 -4.14 5.49 14.76
N ALA A 292 -4.88 6.46 14.25
CA ALA A 292 -4.82 7.85 14.68
C ALA A 292 -6.22 8.40 15.01
N ILE A 293 -6.30 9.20 16.05
CA ILE A 293 -7.50 9.95 16.44
C ILE A 293 -7.25 11.43 16.18
N LEU A 294 -8.08 12.00 15.31
CA LEU A 294 -8.08 13.42 15.00
C LEU A 294 -9.25 14.08 15.73
N LYS A 295 -8.99 15.08 16.56
CA LYS A 295 -10.02 15.94 17.14
C LYS A 295 -10.22 17.17 16.28
N VAL A 296 -11.47 17.54 16.06
CA VAL A 296 -11.86 18.70 15.26
C VAL A 296 -12.75 19.62 16.07
N GLN A 297 -12.60 20.92 15.85
CA GLN A 297 -13.39 21.94 16.54
C GLN A 297 -13.57 23.18 15.66
N SER A 298 -14.80 23.68 15.60
CA SER A 298 -15.09 24.98 14.97
C SER A 298 -14.44 26.10 15.75
N VAL A 299 -13.73 26.97 15.06
CA VAL A 299 -13.14 28.20 15.59
C VAL A 299 -14.09 29.37 15.39
N SER A 300 -14.70 29.47 14.20
CA SER A 300 -15.66 30.53 13.86
C SER A 300 -16.56 30.11 12.71
N GLY A 301 -17.62 30.86 12.50
CA GLY A 301 -18.56 30.66 11.38
C GLY A 301 -19.95 30.19 11.82
N PRO A 302 -20.83 29.87 10.85
CA PRO A 302 -22.22 29.54 11.10
C PRO A 302 -22.45 28.14 11.70
N LEU A 303 -21.48 27.23 11.59
CA LEU A 303 -21.54 25.91 12.19
C LEU A 303 -20.66 25.87 13.44
N LYS A 304 -21.24 25.35 14.51
CA LYS A 304 -20.50 25.07 15.76
C LYS A 304 -20.43 23.57 15.94
N VAL A 305 -19.28 22.99 15.67
CA VAL A 305 -19.06 21.56 15.67
C VAL A 305 -17.86 21.22 16.53
N ALA A 306 -17.95 20.13 17.24
CA ALA A 306 -16.82 19.42 17.82
C ALA A 306 -16.93 17.95 17.44
N GLY A 307 -15.82 17.28 17.17
CA GLY A 307 -15.83 15.88 16.79
C GLY A 307 -14.48 15.22 16.90
N ALA A 308 -14.51 13.92 16.70
CA ALA A 308 -13.33 13.10 16.58
C ALA A 308 -13.49 12.12 15.42
N TYR A 309 -12.40 11.83 14.74
CA TYR A 309 -12.31 10.87 13.66
C TYR A 309 -11.21 9.89 13.97
N GLN A 310 -11.50 8.61 13.83
CA GLN A 310 -10.52 7.55 13.95
C GLN A 310 -10.16 7.04 12.56
N PHE A 311 -8.88 7.09 12.23
CA PHE A 311 -8.32 6.54 11.01
C PHE A 311 -7.35 5.41 11.35
N THR A 312 -7.32 4.39 10.50
CA THR A 312 -6.36 3.31 10.61
C THR A 312 -5.66 3.14 9.27
N SER A 313 -4.34 3.09 9.30
CA SER A 313 -3.53 2.67 8.15
C SER A 313 -3.61 1.15 8.06
N ARG A 314 -4.10 0.66 6.93
CA ARG A 314 -4.23 -0.76 6.60
C ARG A 314 -3.46 -1.06 5.32
N LEU A 315 -3.42 -2.34 4.94
CA LEU A 315 -2.79 -2.77 3.69
C LEU A 315 -3.39 -2.10 2.45
N ASP A 316 -4.67 -1.82 2.49
CA ASP A 316 -5.42 -1.16 1.41
C ASP A 316 -5.35 0.37 1.45
N GLY A 317 -4.81 0.94 2.53
CA GLY A 317 -4.64 2.38 2.69
C GLY A 317 -5.19 2.94 4.00
N VAL A 318 -5.45 4.24 4.00
CA VAL A 318 -6.02 4.95 5.15
C VAL A 318 -7.52 4.79 5.17
N THR A 319 -8.01 4.09 6.16
CA THR A 319 -9.43 3.77 6.37
C THR A 319 -10.01 4.62 7.49
N SER A 320 -11.16 5.24 7.27
CA SER A 320 -11.96 5.81 8.35
C SER A 320 -12.68 4.69 9.09
N VAL A 321 -12.43 4.57 10.38
CA VAL A 321 -12.96 3.46 11.22
C VAL A 321 -14.16 3.90 12.03
N ALA A 322 -14.10 5.11 12.57
CA ALA A 322 -15.16 5.68 13.38
C ALA A 322 -15.15 7.21 13.33
N SER A 323 -16.29 7.80 13.50
CA SER A 323 -16.45 9.23 13.70
C SER A 323 -17.53 9.52 14.74
N ALA A 324 -17.29 10.54 15.54
CA ALA A 324 -18.26 11.06 16.49
C ALA A 324 -18.26 12.58 16.38
N THR A 325 -19.36 13.15 15.88
CA THR A 325 -19.51 14.60 15.71
C THR A 325 -20.73 15.09 16.48
N LYS A 326 -20.57 16.23 17.16
CA LYS A 326 -21.63 16.97 17.83
C LYS A 326 -21.72 18.37 17.21
N ALA A 327 -22.88 18.68 16.66
CA ALA A 327 -23.15 20.01 16.13
C ALA A 327 -24.23 20.71 16.96
N ALA A 328 -23.97 21.96 17.35
CA ALA A 328 -24.93 22.79 18.09
C ALA A 328 -26.02 23.41 17.20
N SER A 329 -25.78 23.48 15.88
CA SER A 329 -26.74 24.02 14.92
C SER A 329 -26.71 23.23 13.63
N LEU A 330 -27.83 22.59 13.30
CA LEU A 330 -28.03 21.78 12.10
C LEU A 330 -28.66 22.55 10.92
N ALA A 331 -28.96 23.82 11.10
CA ALA A 331 -30.11 24.47 10.50
C ALA A 331 -30.11 24.66 9.00
N LYS A 332 -29.04 24.44 8.24
CA LYS A 332 -29.04 24.88 6.82
C LYS A 332 -28.50 23.87 5.80
N LEU A 333 -27.76 22.87 6.21
CA LEU A 333 -27.24 21.87 5.29
C LEU A 333 -28.29 20.79 4.99
N PRO A 334 -28.39 20.34 3.74
CA PRO A 334 -29.26 19.23 3.40
C PRO A 334 -28.88 17.94 4.15
N PRO A 335 -29.84 17.12 4.57
CA PRO A 335 -29.56 15.83 5.17
C PRO A 335 -29.01 14.85 4.11
N LEU A 336 -28.22 13.90 4.59
CA LEU A 336 -27.62 12.80 3.80
C LEU A 336 -28.34 11.47 4.07
N GLY A 337 -29.56 11.50 4.55
CA GLY A 337 -30.32 10.29 4.90
C GLY A 337 -31.82 10.50 4.80
N PRO A 338 -32.62 9.42 4.96
CA PRO A 338 -34.09 9.47 4.84
C PRO A 338 -34.71 10.55 5.72
N SER A 339 -35.65 11.29 5.17
CA SER A 339 -36.38 12.37 5.87
C SER A 339 -37.24 11.88 7.03
N ALA A 340 -37.56 10.60 7.09
CA ALA A 340 -38.34 9.97 8.17
C ALA A 340 -37.64 9.92 9.53
N LEU A 341 -36.28 10.08 9.56
CA LEU A 341 -35.55 10.14 10.82
C LEU A 341 -35.76 11.49 11.53
N PRO A 342 -35.87 11.50 12.87
CA PRO A 342 -35.86 12.74 13.64
C PRO A 342 -34.66 13.61 13.28
N VAL A 343 -34.85 14.94 13.25
CA VAL A 343 -33.80 15.91 12.81
C VAL A 343 -32.46 15.68 13.54
N ALA A 344 -32.49 15.33 14.81
CA ALA A 344 -31.31 15.04 15.61
C ALA A 344 -30.56 13.74 15.18
N LYS A 345 -31.20 12.86 14.39
CA LYS A 345 -30.62 11.62 13.88
C LYS A 345 -30.27 11.69 12.38
N ARG A 346 -30.54 12.81 11.73
CA ARG A 346 -30.19 13.01 10.32
C ARG A 346 -28.69 13.30 10.22
N ARG A 347 -27.99 12.56 9.39
CA ARG A 347 -26.62 12.86 9.09
C ARG A 347 -26.50 14.03 8.11
N HIS A 348 -25.53 14.88 8.36
CA HIS A 348 -25.16 16.02 7.52
C HIS A 348 -23.62 16.03 7.39
N PHE A 349 -23.11 16.77 6.44
CA PHE A 349 -21.70 17.13 6.49
C PHE A 349 -21.50 18.21 7.55
N PHE A 350 -20.78 17.92 8.59
CA PHE A 350 -20.52 18.87 9.68
C PHE A 350 -19.12 19.45 9.62
N THR A 351 -18.20 18.71 9.02
CA THR A 351 -16.78 19.04 9.00
C THR A 351 -16.18 18.75 7.61
N PRO A 352 -15.00 19.33 7.29
CA PRO A 352 -14.20 18.92 6.14
C PRO A 352 -13.89 17.43 6.08
N PHE A 353 -13.75 16.78 7.24
CA PHE A 353 -13.46 15.34 7.29
C PHE A 353 -14.66 14.49 6.87
N ASP A 354 -15.90 14.92 7.16
CA ASP A 354 -17.08 14.25 6.63
C ASP A 354 -17.11 14.31 5.10
N LEU A 355 -16.79 15.48 4.52
CA LEU A 355 -16.69 15.63 3.07
C LEU A 355 -15.59 14.76 2.47
N MET A 356 -14.47 14.63 3.18
CA MET A 356 -13.31 13.84 2.73
C MET A 356 -13.62 12.34 2.74
N THR A 357 -14.23 11.83 3.82
CA THR A 357 -14.44 10.39 4.02
C THR A 357 -15.68 9.85 3.32
N PHE A 358 -16.61 10.71 2.90
CA PHE A 358 -17.90 10.31 2.36
C PHE A 358 -17.80 9.39 1.15
N GLY A 359 -18.39 8.22 1.26
CA GLY A 359 -18.57 7.26 0.17
C GLY A 359 -17.39 6.34 -0.13
N PHE A 360 -16.23 6.52 0.49
CA PHE A 360 -15.05 5.73 0.16
C PHE A 360 -14.26 5.25 1.37
N ASN A 361 -13.94 3.98 1.37
CA ASN A 361 -12.95 3.33 2.19
C ASN A 361 -12.12 2.37 1.30
N PRO A 362 -10.81 2.51 1.20
CA PRO A 362 -10.00 3.53 1.87
C PRO A 362 -10.28 4.96 1.37
N VAL A 363 -10.05 5.93 2.24
CA VAL A 363 -10.11 7.36 1.89
C VAL A 363 -8.96 7.75 0.97
N LEU A 364 -7.80 7.16 1.24
CA LEU A 364 -6.57 7.30 0.49
C LEU A 364 -5.95 5.89 0.36
N PRO A 365 -5.68 5.38 -0.86
CA PRO A 365 -5.08 4.06 -1.01
C PRO A 365 -3.63 4.05 -0.48
N ALA A 366 -3.16 2.87 -0.07
CA ALA A 366 -1.81 2.67 0.42
C ALA A 366 -0.78 3.08 -0.61
N TYR A 367 -1.09 2.85 -1.88
CA TYR A 367 -0.23 3.15 -3.00
C TYR A 367 -0.89 4.13 -3.97
N ALA A 368 -0.28 5.29 -4.15
CA ALA A 368 -0.82 6.40 -4.93
C ALA A 368 -0.23 6.46 -6.34
N SER A 369 -0.60 5.52 -7.21
CA SER A 369 -0.24 5.57 -8.64
C SER A 369 -1.24 6.38 -9.46
N PRO A 370 -0.78 7.24 -10.38
CA PRO A 370 -1.64 7.86 -11.37
C PRO A 370 -2.43 6.81 -12.16
N GLY A 371 -3.73 7.03 -12.31
CA GLY A 371 -4.63 6.11 -12.99
C GLY A 371 -5.28 5.04 -12.11
N LEU A 372 -4.77 4.78 -10.89
CA LEU A 372 -5.42 3.89 -9.95
C LEU A 372 -6.87 4.31 -9.69
N THR A 373 -7.77 3.34 -9.72
CA THR A 373 -9.21 3.55 -9.46
C THR A 373 -9.71 2.56 -8.43
N TRP A 374 -10.64 2.99 -7.57
CA TRP A 374 -11.37 2.10 -6.67
C TRP A 374 -12.81 2.57 -6.53
N SER A 375 -13.69 1.61 -6.23
CA SER A 375 -15.11 1.86 -6.04
C SER A 375 -15.42 2.27 -4.61
N SER A 376 -16.57 2.92 -4.42
CA SER A 376 -17.15 3.12 -3.09
C SER A 376 -17.36 1.77 -2.40
N ASP A 377 -17.23 1.74 -1.09
CA ASP A 377 -17.55 0.59 -0.26
C ASP A 377 -18.94 0.77 0.37
N PRO A 378 -20.01 0.20 -0.24
CA PRO A 378 -21.36 0.28 0.31
C PRO A 378 -21.52 -0.53 1.60
N GLY A 379 -20.59 -1.46 1.91
CA GLY A 379 -20.54 -2.21 3.16
C GLY A 379 -19.88 -1.48 4.33
N SER A 380 -19.29 -0.33 4.09
CA SER A 380 -18.74 0.52 5.14
C SER A 380 -19.85 0.92 6.13
N ARG A 381 -19.61 0.65 7.41
CA ARG A 381 -20.62 0.89 8.48
C ARG A 381 -21.15 2.32 8.52
N ASP A 382 -20.31 3.29 8.17
CA ASP A 382 -20.69 4.70 8.17
C ASP A 382 -21.47 5.11 6.91
N PHE A 383 -21.33 4.38 5.81
CA PHE A 383 -21.84 4.77 4.50
C PHE A 383 -22.87 3.80 3.89
N ALA A 384 -22.93 2.55 4.36
CA ALA A 384 -23.91 1.56 3.88
C ALA A 384 -25.36 2.03 4.04
N ILE A 385 -25.63 2.83 5.07
CA ILE A 385 -26.96 3.38 5.36
C ILE A 385 -27.41 4.38 4.29
N TYR A 386 -26.49 4.94 3.53
CA TYR A 386 -26.76 6.02 2.57
C TYR A 386 -26.69 5.58 1.13
N GLY A 387 -26.36 4.34 0.84
CA GLY A 387 -26.33 3.77 -0.50
C GLY A 387 -25.47 4.57 -1.48
N VAL A 388 -24.33 5.07 -1.03
CA VAL A 388 -23.43 5.85 -1.90
C VAL A 388 -22.69 4.92 -2.83
N ASN A 389 -22.83 5.14 -4.13
CA ASN A 389 -22.08 4.45 -5.17
C ASN A 389 -21.15 5.44 -5.87
N GLY A 390 -20.00 4.96 -6.32
CA GLY A 390 -19.10 5.82 -7.05
C GLY A 390 -17.73 5.20 -7.30
N THR A 391 -16.90 5.98 -7.96
CA THR A 391 -15.52 5.60 -8.30
C THR A 391 -14.61 6.76 -7.99
N THR A 392 -13.48 6.48 -7.33
CA THR A 392 -12.38 7.43 -7.16
C THR A 392 -11.21 7.03 -8.04
N ARG A 393 -10.54 8.03 -8.61
CA ARG A 393 -9.35 7.88 -9.43
C ARG A 393 -8.25 8.81 -8.94
N ILE A 394 -7.00 8.32 -8.91
CA ILE A 394 -5.82 9.15 -8.78
C ILE A 394 -5.49 9.77 -10.14
N VAL A 395 -5.47 11.10 -10.18
CA VAL A 395 -5.15 11.86 -11.40
C VAL A 395 -3.65 12.01 -11.58
N GLY A 396 -2.92 12.17 -10.48
CA GLY A 396 -1.48 12.42 -10.45
C GLY A 396 -1.14 13.56 -9.48
N VAL A 397 0.07 14.07 -9.57
CA VAL A 397 0.52 15.20 -8.75
C VAL A 397 0.32 16.50 -9.52
N GLN A 398 -0.29 17.50 -8.87
CA GLN A 398 -0.52 18.83 -9.44
C GLN A 398 -0.17 19.92 -8.43
N LYS A 399 0.32 21.03 -8.95
CA LYS A 399 0.55 22.23 -8.13
C LYS A 399 -0.78 22.89 -7.76
N VAL A 400 -1.01 23.06 -6.45
CA VAL A 400 -2.22 23.70 -5.92
C VAL A 400 -1.84 24.84 -4.98
N LYS A 401 -2.54 25.97 -5.14
CA LYS A 401 -2.41 27.14 -4.25
C LYS A 401 -3.60 27.20 -3.31
N VAL A 402 -3.31 27.34 -2.02
CA VAL A 402 -4.28 27.56 -0.93
C VAL A 402 -3.74 28.66 0.00
N PRO A 403 -4.52 29.22 0.93
CA PRO A 403 -4.03 30.25 1.83
C PRO A 403 -2.77 29.85 2.63
N ALA A 404 -2.64 28.57 3.01
CA ALA A 404 -1.46 28.05 3.70
C ALA A 404 -0.18 27.97 2.84
N GLY A 405 -0.29 28.13 1.51
CA GLY A 405 0.86 28.06 0.60
C GLY A 405 0.56 27.39 -0.74
N THR A 406 1.63 27.11 -1.46
CA THR A 406 1.56 26.36 -2.74
C THR A 406 2.22 25.00 -2.54
N TYR A 407 1.55 23.94 -2.96
CA TYR A 407 1.96 22.55 -2.75
C TYR A 407 1.92 21.76 -4.05
N ASP A 408 2.86 20.85 -4.24
CA ASP A 408 2.70 19.76 -5.20
C ASP A 408 1.89 18.66 -4.49
N ALA A 409 0.65 18.50 -4.91
CA ALA A 409 -0.32 17.67 -4.21
C ALA A 409 -0.82 16.52 -5.07
N LEU A 410 -0.99 15.36 -4.48
CA LEU A 410 -1.67 14.21 -5.06
C LEU A 410 -3.15 14.56 -5.24
N VAL A 411 -3.65 14.39 -6.46
CA VAL A 411 -5.03 14.73 -6.83
C VAL A 411 -5.87 13.47 -6.98
N LEU A 412 -6.96 13.42 -6.24
CA LEU A 412 -7.98 12.39 -6.31
C LEU A 412 -9.28 12.99 -6.83
N THR A 413 -9.93 12.34 -7.79
CA THR A 413 -11.26 12.74 -8.27
C THR A 413 -12.23 11.58 -8.07
N SER A 414 -13.35 11.87 -7.43
CA SER A 414 -14.43 10.92 -7.16
C SER A 414 -15.71 11.33 -7.89
N THR A 415 -16.40 10.36 -8.49
CA THR A 415 -17.79 10.51 -8.91
C THR A 415 -18.66 9.77 -7.92
N LEU A 416 -19.66 10.43 -7.34
CA LEU A 416 -20.54 9.89 -6.32
C LEU A 416 -22.00 10.00 -6.75
N THR A 417 -22.75 8.93 -6.49
CA THR A 417 -24.21 8.89 -6.65
C THR A 417 -24.84 8.39 -5.37
N GLN A 418 -25.68 9.21 -4.76
CA GLN A 418 -26.49 8.84 -3.61
C GLN A 418 -27.96 8.92 -4.01
N PRO A 419 -28.65 7.78 -4.23
CA PRO A 419 -30.05 7.78 -4.65
C PRO A 419 -30.94 8.57 -3.69
N GLY A 420 -31.75 9.50 -4.24
CA GLY A 420 -32.62 10.37 -3.47
C GLY A 420 -31.97 11.59 -2.81
N PHE A 421 -30.63 11.71 -2.82
CA PHE A 421 -29.93 12.80 -2.14
C PHE A 421 -28.95 13.52 -3.09
N LYS A 422 -29.43 14.56 -3.77
CA LYS A 422 -28.60 15.34 -4.70
C LYS A 422 -27.39 16.00 -4.06
N PHE A 423 -27.49 16.38 -2.77
CA PHE A 423 -26.36 16.99 -2.05
C PHE A 423 -25.23 15.98 -1.74
N GLY A 424 -25.54 14.69 -1.59
CA GLY A 424 -24.54 13.61 -1.45
C GLY A 424 -24.01 13.08 -2.78
N SER A 425 -24.59 13.52 -3.90
CA SER A 425 -24.18 13.11 -5.25
C SER A 425 -23.32 14.19 -5.91
N GLY A 426 -22.49 13.82 -6.90
CA GLY A 426 -21.72 14.78 -7.68
C GLY A 426 -20.27 14.39 -7.90
N THR A 427 -19.40 15.36 -8.13
CA THR A 427 -17.97 15.15 -8.34
C THR A 427 -17.18 15.84 -7.26
N ARG A 428 -16.31 15.07 -6.60
CA ARG A 428 -15.40 15.55 -5.57
C ARG A 428 -13.96 15.45 -6.04
N THR A 429 -13.19 16.54 -5.89
CA THR A 429 -11.75 16.55 -6.12
C THR A 429 -11.05 16.91 -4.83
N MET A 430 -10.02 16.14 -4.49
CA MET A 430 -9.22 16.30 -3.28
C MET A 430 -7.75 16.42 -3.63
N TRP A 431 -7.03 17.28 -2.90
CA TRP A 431 -5.58 17.50 -3.04
C TRP A 431 -4.92 17.18 -1.70
N PHE A 432 -4.03 16.21 -1.71
CA PHE A 432 -3.25 15.80 -0.54
C PHE A 432 -1.79 16.19 -0.73
N ALA A 433 -1.27 17.07 0.10
CA ALA A 433 0.14 17.46 0.05
C ALA A 433 1.01 16.58 0.95
N PRO A 434 2.26 16.27 0.54
CA PRO A 434 3.21 15.51 1.34
C PRO A 434 3.37 16.07 2.75
N ASN A 435 3.23 15.23 3.75
CA ASN A 435 3.39 15.55 5.18
C ASN A 435 2.48 16.68 5.70
N LYS A 436 1.44 17.04 4.96
CA LYS A 436 0.41 18.02 5.34
C LYS A 436 -1.00 17.40 5.39
N GLY A 437 -1.26 16.36 4.61
CA GLY A 437 -2.59 15.80 4.45
C GLY A 437 -3.43 16.56 3.43
N LEU A 438 -4.74 16.58 3.64
CA LEU A 438 -5.67 17.30 2.78
C LEU A 438 -5.37 18.81 2.82
N VAL A 439 -5.05 19.40 1.67
CA VAL A 439 -4.83 20.86 1.56
C VAL A 439 -6.01 21.56 0.86
N LYS A 440 -6.71 20.85 -0.02
CA LYS A 440 -7.90 21.37 -0.71
C LYS A 440 -8.89 20.26 -1.01
N LEU A 441 -10.19 20.61 -0.95
CA LEU A 441 -11.27 19.77 -1.44
C LEU A 441 -12.30 20.66 -2.13
N VAL A 442 -12.79 20.21 -3.27
CA VAL A 442 -13.90 20.82 -3.99
C VAL A 442 -14.94 19.74 -4.26
N PHE A 443 -16.14 19.89 -3.74
CA PHE A 443 -17.26 19.01 -4.03
C PHE A 443 -18.34 19.77 -4.79
N ARG A 444 -18.53 19.44 -6.06
CA ARG A 444 -19.61 19.92 -6.91
C ARG A 444 -20.79 18.99 -6.75
N HIS A 445 -21.75 19.40 -5.94
CA HIS A 445 -22.90 18.59 -5.57
C HIS A 445 -23.92 18.47 -6.72
N GLY A 446 -24.73 17.41 -6.73
CA GLY A 446 -25.78 17.18 -7.70
C GLY A 446 -26.96 18.17 -7.58
N ASP A 447 -27.07 18.93 -6.50
CA ASP A 447 -27.99 20.07 -6.34
C ASP A 447 -27.44 21.39 -6.91
N ARG A 448 -26.31 21.33 -7.64
CA ARG A 448 -25.57 22.45 -8.25
C ARG A 448 -24.85 23.37 -7.26
N THR A 449 -24.80 23.02 -5.99
CA THR A 449 -23.98 23.75 -5.02
C THR A 449 -22.54 23.28 -5.04
N VAL A 450 -21.64 24.09 -4.50
CA VAL A 450 -20.21 23.78 -4.43
C VAL A 450 -19.72 23.99 -3.00
N SER A 451 -19.20 22.93 -2.40
CA SER A 451 -18.44 23.02 -1.17
C SER A 451 -16.94 23.12 -1.49
N THR A 452 -16.25 24.05 -0.86
CA THR A 452 -14.81 24.22 -0.99
C THR A 452 -14.16 24.23 0.40
N VAL A 453 -13.16 23.41 0.57
CA VAL A 453 -12.31 23.33 1.76
C VAL A 453 -10.90 23.70 1.37
N GLU A 454 -10.25 24.56 2.15
CA GLU A 454 -8.86 24.97 1.92
C GLU A 454 -8.10 25.05 3.25
N LEU A 455 -6.88 24.57 3.24
CA LEU A 455 -5.97 24.69 4.39
C LEU A 455 -5.54 26.16 4.55
N LEU A 456 -5.71 26.71 5.75
CA LEU A 456 -5.34 28.08 6.09
C LEU A 456 -3.94 28.16 6.70
N ARG A 457 -3.58 27.17 7.55
CA ARG A 457 -2.29 27.09 8.25
C ARG A 457 -2.11 25.71 8.89
#